data_bcac2a8791bb49f6d3714f20f63c05ba
#
_entry.id   bcac2a8791bb49f6d3714f20f63c05ba
#
_cell.length_a   1.000
_cell.length_b   1.000
_cell.length_c   1.000
_cell.angle_alpha   90.00
_cell.angle_beta   90.00
_cell.angle_gamma   90.00
#
_symmetry.space_group_name_H-M   'P 1'
#
loop_
_entity.id
_entity.type
_entity.pdbx_description
1 polymer ?
#
loop_
_entity_poly.entity_id
_entity_poly.type
_entity_poly.pdbx_seq_one_letter_code
_entity_poly.pdbx_strand_id
1 'polypeptide(L)'
;MPIRSSVPVLALLASLSLLGACSASEPKPKPKARTVAPVVRDVPTALRGTIGSECSVNGIQPVLVSGLGFVVGLNGTGGMALDASVSATMERELGLRGISKGGNTTDGSIIGGVSPRELLRDPNTAVVTVFAAIPPGAPKGATFDVYVRALNATSLEGGTLWTTDLRLGEPTNFGGYQTVRLAAARGDIFVNAFGDPGVSITGPGQAVGRVLNGGLMDSPLKLELALDNESAARARSIVSAINSRFPAGPHGQTARGRSAGSIAISVPSNYTQRSS
;
A
#
# COMPACT_ATOMS: atom_id res chain seq x y z
N MET A 1 -76.06 52.69 -38.84
CA MET A 1 -76.60 51.49 -38.11
C MET A 1 -75.50 50.95 -37.26
N PRO A 2 -75.62 50.95 -35.95
CA PRO A 2 -74.59 50.53 -35.05
C PRO A 2 -74.75 49.06 -34.66
N ILE A 3 -73.68 48.31 -34.72
CA ILE A 3 -73.55 46.95 -34.18
C ILE A 3 -72.93 47.04 -32.82
N ARG A 4 -73.69 46.67 -31.79
CA ARG A 4 -73.26 46.55 -30.39
C ARG A 4 -72.37 45.31 -30.23
N SER A 5 -71.20 45.51 -29.74
CA SER A 5 -70.31 44.46 -29.30
C SER A 5 -70.56 44.09 -27.84
N SER A 6 -71.09 42.90 -27.61
CA SER A 6 -71.18 42.24 -26.32
C SER A 6 -69.91 41.52 -26.05
N VAL A 7 -68.99 42.08 -25.23
CA VAL A 7 -67.76 41.48 -24.76
C VAL A 7 -67.98 40.87 -23.40
N PRO A 8 -67.33 39.77 -23.11
CA PRO A 8 -67.88 38.67 -22.33
C PRO A 8 -67.54 38.77 -20.84
N VAL A 9 -68.58 38.52 -20.06
CA VAL A 9 -68.46 38.25 -18.61
C VAL A 9 -67.72 36.95 -18.34
N LEU A 10 -67.40 36.18 -19.35
CA LEU A 10 -66.71 34.88 -19.21
C LEU A 10 -65.23 34.97 -18.95
N ALA A 11 -64.58 36.11 -19.15
CA ALA A 11 -63.11 36.28 -18.94
C ALA A 11 -62.77 36.56 -17.44
N LEU A 12 -63.73 37.00 -16.65
CA LEU A 12 -63.45 37.34 -15.23
C LEU A 12 -63.59 36.17 -14.25
N LEU A 13 -64.23 35.07 -14.66
CA LEU A 13 -64.33 33.84 -13.85
C LEU A 13 -63.20 32.87 -14.04
N ALA A 14 -62.39 33.00 -15.08
CA ALA A 14 -61.22 32.16 -15.34
C ALA A 14 -59.93 32.58 -14.59
N SER A 15 -59.90 33.83 -14.08
CA SER A 15 -58.70 34.34 -13.36
C SER A 15 -58.68 34.08 -11.85
N LEU A 16 -59.75 33.57 -11.27
CA LEU A 16 -59.89 33.34 -9.82
C LEU A 16 -59.58 31.90 -9.39
N SER A 17 -59.32 30.97 -10.34
CA SER A 17 -59.05 29.55 -10.05
C SER A 17 -57.55 29.16 -10.00
N LEU A 18 -56.63 30.11 -10.18
CA LEU A 18 -55.19 29.82 -10.19
C LEU A 18 -54.46 30.10 -8.82
N LEU A 19 -55.17 30.45 -7.77
CA LEU A 19 -54.56 30.81 -6.48
C LEU A 19 -54.65 29.69 -5.40
N GLY A 20 -55.03 28.46 -5.78
CA GLY A 20 -55.29 27.38 -4.85
C GLY A 20 -54.30 26.20 -4.82
N ALA A 21 -53.11 26.29 -5.43
CA ALA A 21 -52.17 25.18 -5.51
C ALA A 21 -50.80 25.46 -4.85
N CYS A 22 -50.76 26.08 -3.67
CA CYS A 22 -49.66 25.94 -2.75
C CYS A 22 -49.93 24.76 -1.84
N SER A 23 -49.75 23.54 -2.35
CA SER A 23 -49.67 22.34 -1.53
C SER A 23 -48.37 22.45 -0.75
N ALA A 24 -48.46 22.79 0.55
CA ALA A 24 -47.35 22.69 1.46
C ALA A 24 -46.88 21.25 1.47
N SER A 25 -45.73 20.98 0.84
CA SER A 25 -45.09 19.69 0.92
C SER A 25 -44.78 19.41 2.40
N GLU A 26 -45.44 18.42 2.98
CA GLU A 26 -45.10 17.95 4.32
C GLU A 26 -43.57 17.68 4.39
N PRO A 27 -42.90 18.18 5.41
CA PRO A 27 -41.48 17.94 5.58
C PRO A 27 -41.29 16.43 5.69
N LYS A 28 -40.54 15.85 4.73
CA LYS A 28 -40.17 14.43 4.78
C LYS A 28 -39.63 14.11 6.16
N PRO A 29 -40.15 13.08 6.84
CA PRO A 29 -39.68 12.72 8.17
C PRO A 29 -38.17 12.50 8.10
N LYS A 30 -37.38 13.23 8.91
CA LYS A 30 -35.94 13.04 9.01
C LYS A 30 -35.70 11.58 9.34
N PRO A 31 -34.79 10.88 8.61
CA PRO A 31 -34.50 9.50 8.90
C PRO A 31 -34.07 9.41 10.38
N LYS A 32 -34.80 8.60 11.14
CA LYS A 32 -34.45 8.33 12.54
C LYS A 32 -33.02 7.78 12.55
N ALA A 33 -32.13 8.45 13.28
CA ALA A 33 -30.78 7.95 13.48
C ALA A 33 -30.90 6.49 13.98
N ARG A 34 -30.29 5.55 13.26
CA ARG A 34 -30.19 4.16 13.73
C ARG A 34 -29.42 4.20 15.04
N THR A 35 -30.09 3.95 16.13
CA THR A 35 -29.46 3.72 17.42
C THR A 35 -28.76 2.37 17.32
N VAL A 36 -27.48 2.38 17.00
CA VAL A 36 -26.66 1.17 17.05
C VAL A 36 -26.50 0.84 18.53
N ALA A 37 -26.88 -0.37 18.94
CA ALA A 37 -26.68 -0.82 20.31
C ALA A 37 -25.19 -0.73 20.67
N PRO A 38 -24.82 -0.19 21.84
CA PRO A 38 -23.41 -0.07 22.23
C PRO A 38 -22.78 -1.47 22.27
N VAL A 39 -21.60 -1.58 21.68
CA VAL A 39 -20.78 -2.81 21.74
C VAL A 39 -20.22 -2.90 23.15
N VAL A 40 -20.58 -3.93 23.88
CA VAL A 40 -20.04 -4.24 25.20
C VAL A 40 -19.05 -5.39 25.05
N ARG A 41 -17.76 -5.13 25.28
CA ARG A 41 -16.75 -6.17 25.34
C ARG A 41 -16.67 -6.75 26.72
N ASP A 42 -16.57 -8.07 26.81
CA ASP A 42 -16.17 -8.74 28.04
C ASP A 42 -14.66 -8.61 28.22
N VAL A 43 -14.26 -7.59 28.97
CA VAL A 43 -12.84 -7.28 29.20
C VAL A 43 -12.50 -7.57 30.67
N PRO A 44 -11.37 -8.27 30.93
CA PRO A 44 -10.87 -8.49 32.28
C PRO A 44 -10.81 -7.17 33.09
N THR A 45 -11.13 -7.24 34.36
CA THR A 45 -11.26 -6.05 35.23
C THR A 45 -10.00 -5.18 35.24
N ALA A 46 -8.82 -5.81 35.12
CA ALA A 46 -7.52 -5.11 35.06
C ALA A 46 -7.32 -4.27 33.80
N LEU A 47 -8.04 -4.54 32.70
CA LEU A 47 -7.94 -3.82 31.44
C LEU A 47 -9.07 -2.81 31.23
N ARG A 48 -10.04 -2.72 32.14
CA ARG A 48 -11.12 -1.74 32.07
C ARG A 48 -10.55 -0.32 32.17
N GLY A 49 -11.05 0.58 31.32
CA GLY A 49 -10.58 1.97 31.26
C GLY A 49 -9.28 2.16 30.47
N THR A 50 -8.73 1.09 29.89
CA THR A 50 -7.63 1.21 28.92
C THR A 50 -8.16 1.48 27.52
N ILE A 51 -7.33 2.03 26.63
CA ILE A 51 -7.68 2.25 25.21
C ILE A 51 -8.08 0.93 24.55
N GLY A 52 -7.38 -0.17 24.88
CA GLY A 52 -7.65 -1.51 24.33
C GLY A 52 -9.01 -2.08 24.74
N SER A 53 -9.64 -1.59 25.81
CA SER A 53 -10.99 -2.02 26.19
C SER A 53 -12.11 -1.34 25.42
N GLU A 54 -11.81 -0.25 24.73
CA GLU A 54 -12.79 0.60 24.04
C GLU A 54 -12.57 0.67 22.53
N CYS A 55 -11.46 0.11 22.04
CA CYS A 55 -11.06 0.17 20.64
C CYS A 55 -10.58 -1.16 20.12
N SER A 56 -10.77 -1.39 18.81
CA SER A 56 -10.07 -2.40 18.04
C SER A 56 -8.95 -1.77 17.21
N VAL A 57 -7.85 -2.51 17.02
CA VAL A 57 -6.72 -2.08 16.22
C VAL A 57 -6.81 -2.73 14.86
N ASN A 58 -6.90 -1.92 13.81
CA ASN A 58 -6.86 -2.35 12.43
C ASN A 58 -5.45 -2.11 11.86
N GLY A 59 -5.05 -2.96 10.90
CA GLY A 59 -3.73 -2.83 10.26
C GLY A 59 -2.59 -3.51 11.02
N ILE A 60 -2.89 -4.39 11.97
CA ILE A 60 -1.90 -5.18 12.73
C ILE A 60 -1.39 -6.41 11.97
N GLN A 61 -1.92 -6.68 10.80
CA GLN A 61 -1.43 -7.77 9.96
C GLN A 61 -0.21 -7.31 9.15
N PRO A 62 0.79 -8.19 8.97
CA PRO A 62 1.89 -7.91 8.07
C PRO A 62 1.37 -7.74 6.63
N VAL A 63 1.95 -6.80 5.91
CA VAL A 63 1.57 -6.52 4.52
C VAL A 63 2.55 -7.22 3.59
N LEU A 64 2.03 -8.15 2.78
CA LEU A 64 2.84 -8.83 1.78
C LEU A 64 3.02 -7.92 0.57
N VAL A 65 4.28 -7.76 0.19
CA VAL A 65 4.69 -6.99 -1.00
C VAL A 65 5.57 -7.83 -1.88
N SER A 66 5.52 -7.54 -3.17
CA SER A 66 6.35 -8.21 -4.14
C SER A 66 6.73 -7.30 -5.30
N GLY A 67 7.70 -7.75 -6.10
CA GLY A 67 8.14 -7.08 -7.31
C GLY A 67 8.99 -8.00 -8.19
N LEU A 68 9.17 -7.61 -9.44
CA LEU A 68 10.17 -8.21 -10.32
C LEU A 68 11.46 -7.41 -10.17
N GLY A 69 12.53 -8.09 -9.82
CA GLY A 69 13.85 -7.51 -9.59
C GLY A 69 14.88 -7.99 -10.60
N PHE A 70 15.99 -7.29 -10.59
CA PHE A 70 17.14 -7.60 -11.41
C PHE A 70 18.38 -7.79 -10.52
N VAL A 71 19.12 -8.86 -10.74
CA VAL A 71 20.32 -9.20 -10.00
C VAL A 71 21.51 -9.10 -10.94
N VAL A 72 22.58 -8.53 -10.46
CA VAL A 72 23.85 -8.38 -11.17
C VAL A 72 24.99 -8.99 -10.38
N GLY A 73 26.11 -9.25 -11.06
CA GLY A 73 27.34 -9.73 -10.39
C GLY A 73 27.33 -11.24 -10.13
N LEU A 74 26.50 -12.00 -10.84
CA LEU A 74 26.56 -13.46 -10.80
C LEU A 74 27.80 -13.98 -11.53
N ASN A 75 28.24 -15.14 -11.16
CA ASN A 75 29.42 -15.78 -11.76
C ASN A 75 29.00 -16.87 -12.78
N GLY A 76 28.37 -16.44 -13.88
CA GLY A 76 27.99 -17.34 -14.96
C GLY A 76 26.77 -18.23 -14.69
N THR A 77 26.01 -17.94 -13.62
CA THR A 77 24.87 -18.79 -13.18
C THR A 77 23.51 -18.28 -13.65
N GLY A 78 23.48 -17.12 -14.30
CA GLY A 78 22.27 -16.46 -14.81
C GLY A 78 22.07 -16.59 -16.31
N GLY A 79 21.25 -15.68 -16.87
CA GLY A 79 21.03 -15.54 -18.32
C GLY A 79 20.22 -16.66 -18.97
N MET A 80 19.58 -17.55 -18.21
CA MET A 80 18.73 -18.61 -18.74
C MET A 80 17.48 -18.05 -19.44
N ALA A 81 16.83 -18.90 -20.22
CA ALA A 81 15.60 -18.52 -20.92
C ALA A 81 14.51 -18.09 -19.95
N LEU A 82 13.91 -16.94 -20.22
CA LEU A 82 12.78 -16.39 -19.48
C LEU A 82 11.48 -16.59 -20.26
N ASP A 83 10.38 -16.64 -19.54
CA ASP A 83 9.07 -16.50 -20.14
C ASP A 83 8.96 -15.18 -20.92
N ALA A 84 8.28 -15.21 -22.08
CA ALA A 84 8.20 -14.05 -22.97
C ALA A 84 7.50 -12.84 -22.31
N SER A 85 6.52 -13.08 -21.46
CA SER A 85 5.78 -12.02 -20.74
C SER A 85 6.64 -11.34 -19.66
N VAL A 86 7.44 -12.12 -18.94
CA VAL A 86 8.39 -11.61 -17.95
C VAL A 86 9.51 -10.85 -18.66
N SER A 87 10.05 -11.39 -19.77
CA SER A 87 11.07 -10.73 -20.57
C SER A 87 10.61 -9.35 -21.07
N ALA A 88 9.42 -9.28 -21.67
CA ALA A 88 8.85 -8.02 -22.16
C ALA A 88 8.61 -7.01 -21.03
N THR A 89 8.16 -7.47 -19.88
CA THR A 89 7.96 -6.61 -18.70
C THR A 89 9.29 -6.06 -18.21
N MET A 90 10.32 -6.90 -18.08
CA MET A 90 11.65 -6.49 -17.64
C MET A 90 12.36 -5.59 -18.66
N GLU A 91 12.26 -5.89 -19.97
CA GLU A 91 12.79 -5.01 -21.02
C GLU A 91 12.21 -3.60 -20.90
N ARG A 92 10.91 -3.48 -20.64
CA ARG A 92 10.25 -2.17 -20.42
C ARG A 92 10.70 -1.49 -19.13
N GLU A 93 10.76 -2.21 -18.01
CA GLU A 93 11.20 -1.67 -16.72
C GLU A 93 12.65 -1.17 -16.77
N LEU A 94 13.55 -1.93 -17.37
CA LEU A 94 14.93 -1.57 -17.58
C LEU A 94 15.05 -0.35 -18.51
N GLY A 95 14.24 -0.29 -19.56
CA GLY A 95 14.15 0.87 -20.46
C GLY A 95 13.69 2.13 -19.76
N LEU A 96 12.67 2.04 -18.90
CA LEU A 96 12.18 3.17 -18.09
C LEU A 96 13.24 3.67 -17.08
N ARG A 97 14.16 2.83 -16.67
CA ARG A 97 15.31 3.18 -15.81
C ARG A 97 16.53 3.69 -16.60
N GLY A 98 16.37 3.94 -17.90
CA GLY A 98 17.39 4.55 -18.75
C GLY A 98 18.41 3.57 -19.31
N ILE A 99 18.21 2.27 -19.18
CA ILE A 99 19.09 1.29 -19.82
C ILE A 99 18.73 1.18 -21.29
N SER A 100 19.59 1.71 -22.15
CA SER A 100 19.45 1.65 -23.59
C SER A 100 20.83 1.69 -24.26
N LYS A 101 20.92 1.23 -25.50
CA LYS A 101 22.18 1.26 -26.30
C LYS A 101 22.82 2.65 -26.42
N GLY A 102 22.03 3.72 -26.24
CA GLY A 102 22.49 5.12 -26.38
C GLY A 102 22.35 5.96 -25.10
N GLY A 103 21.96 5.38 -23.97
CA GLY A 103 21.68 6.12 -22.75
C GLY A 103 22.93 6.37 -21.91
N ASN A 104 23.20 7.64 -21.60
CA ASN A 104 24.04 7.99 -20.47
C ASN A 104 23.24 7.66 -19.20
N THR A 105 23.73 6.71 -18.41
CA THR A 105 23.14 6.41 -17.10
C THR A 105 23.42 7.58 -16.17
N THR A 106 22.39 8.33 -15.83
CA THR A 106 22.46 9.50 -14.91
C THR A 106 22.82 9.09 -13.48
N ASP A 107 22.81 7.80 -13.18
CA ASP A 107 22.98 7.25 -11.83
C ASP A 107 24.35 6.55 -11.60
N GLY A 108 25.34 6.84 -12.46
CA GLY A 108 26.71 6.31 -12.27
C GLY A 108 26.85 4.79 -12.39
N SER A 109 25.82 4.06 -12.78
CA SER A 109 25.92 2.62 -12.98
C SER A 109 26.58 2.30 -14.32
N ILE A 110 27.50 1.35 -14.29
CA ILE A 110 28.45 0.94 -15.36
C ILE A 110 27.74 0.27 -16.57
N ILE A 111 26.41 0.28 -16.64
CA ILE A 111 25.64 -0.45 -17.66
C ILE A 111 25.19 0.48 -18.80
N GLY A 112 26.12 1.24 -19.36
CA GLY A 112 25.90 2.00 -20.59
C GLY A 112 26.29 1.22 -21.82
N GLY A 113 25.49 1.30 -22.89
CA GLY A 113 25.82 0.69 -24.19
C GLY A 113 25.29 -0.73 -24.43
N VAL A 114 24.58 -1.34 -23.47
CA VAL A 114 23.95 -2.67 -23.59
C VAL A 114 22.43 -2.52 -23.72
N SER A 115 21.82 -3.28 -24.60
CA SER A 115 20.34 -3.29 -24.68
C SER A 115 19.72 -4.08 -23.53
N PRO A 116 18.51 -3.74 -23.06
CA PRO A 116 17.82 -4.52 -22.02
C PRO A 116 17.74 -6.02 -22.35
N ARG A 117 17.51 -6.35 -23.61
CA ARG A 117 17.43 -7.74 -24.08
C ARG A 117 18.77 -8.49 -23.97
N GLU A 118 19.87 -7.83 -24.28
CA GLU A 118 21.22 -8.40 -24.12
C GLU A 118 21.53 -8.64 -22.66
N LEU A 119 21.17 -7.66 -21.80
CA LEU A 119 21.36 -7.74 -20.35
C LEU A 119 20.58 -8.90 -19.71
N LEU A 120 19.35 -9.18 -20.17
CA LEU A 120 18.55 -10.31 -19.68
C LEU A 120 19.10 -11.69 -20.07
N ARG A 121 20.03 -11.75 -21.02
CA ARG A 121 20.70 -12.98 -21.48
C ARG A 121 22.14 -13.08 -20.98
N ASP A 122 22.63 -12.09 -20.30
CA ASP A 122 23.96 -12.10 -19.73
C ASP A 122 24.04 -13.15 -18.60
N PRO A 123 24.98 -14.12 -18.67
CA PRO A 123 25.14 -15.13 -17.63
C PRO A 123 25.51 -14.57 -16.24
N ASN A 124 25.94 -13.31 -16.17
CA ASN A 124 26.24 -12.64 -14.90
C ASN A 124 25.04 -11.88 -14.32
N THR A 125 23.87 -12.01 -14.91
CA THR A 125 22.66 -11.34 -14.48
C THR A 125 21.47 -12.30 -14.38
N ALA A 126 20.51 -11.95 -13.56
CA ALA A 126 19.26 -12.72 -13.43
C ALA A 126 18.05 -11.84 -13.14
N VAL A 127 16.90 -12.29 -13.62
CA VAL A 127 15.61 -11.79 -13.20
C VAL A 127 15.14 -12.60 -12.00
N VAL A 128 14.66 -11.91 -10.99
CA VAL A 128 14.19 -12.51 -9.74
C VAL A 128 12.81 -12.00 -9.38
N THR A 129 12.04 -12.84 -8.71
CA THR A 129 10.88 -12.40 -7.94
C THR A 129 11.37 -12.00 -6.56
N VAL A 130 11.00 -10.81 -6.14
CA VAL A 130 11.32 -10.22 -4.85
C VAL A 130 10.05 -10.17 -4.02
N PHE A 131 10.08 -10.63 -2.78
CA PHE A 131 8.94 -10.60 -1.89
C PHE A 131 9.37 -10.34 -0.44
N ALA A 132 8.50 -9.67 0.29
CA ALA A 132 8.72 -9.37 1.69
C ALA A 132 7.39 -9.25 2.45
N ALA A 133 7.47 -9.45 3.76
CA ALA A 133 6.39 -9.14 4.68
C ALA A 133 6.77 -7.88 5.47
N ILE A 134 6.08 -6.79 5.19
CA ILE A 134 6.30 -5.53 5.90
C ILE A 134 5.60 -5.60 7.26
N PRO A 135 6.31 -5.33 8.37
CA PRO A 135 5.70 -5.35 9.70
C PRO A 135 4.61 -4.27 9.82
N PRO A 136 3.56 -4.52 10.64
CA PRO A 136 2.50 -3.57 10.83
C PRO A 136 3.00 -2.26 11.43
N GLY A 137 2.46 -1.14 10.97
CA GLY A 137 2.83 0.18 11.46
C GLY A 137 4.23 0.64 11.08
N ALA A 138 4.91 -0.02 10.15
CA ALA A 138 6.24 0.38 9.70
C ALA A 138 6.25 1.84 9.25
N PRO A 139 7.13 2.70 9.83
CA PRO A 139 7.24 4.09 9.42
C PRO A 139 8.01 4.22 8.10
N LYS A 140 7.93 5.40 7.50
CA LYS A 140 8.79 5.75 6.37
C LYS A 140 10.26 5.63 6.78
N GLY A 141 11.08 5.00 5.93
CA GLY A 141 12.51 4.77 6.18
C GLY A 141 12.81 3.55 7.04
N ALA A 142 11.80 2.79 7.50
CA ALA A 142 12.03 1.51 8.16
C ALA A 142 12.63 0.51 7.18
N THR A 143 13.59 -0.28 7.66
CA THR A 143 14.22 -1.37 6.90
C THR A 143 13.61 -2.71 7.30
N PHE A 144 13.62 -3.66 6.39
CA PHE A 144 13.14 -5.02 6.59
C PHE A 144 13.86 -5.98 5.64
N ASP A 145 13.82 -7.25 5.97
CA ASP A 145 14.44 -8.28 5.15
C ASP A 145 13.59 -8.61 3.93
N VAL A 146 14.27 -8.93 2.86
CA VAL A 146 13.67 -9.24 1.57
C VAL A 146 14.12 -10.60 1.10
N TYR A 147 13.21 -11.37 0.55
CA TYR A 147 13.49 -12.66 -0.04
C TYR A 147 13.49 -12.53 -1.56
N VAL A 148 14.43 -13.21 -2.19
CA VAL A 148 14.60 -13.21 -3.65
C VAL A 148 14.58 -14.64 -4.18
N ARG A 149 13.92 -14.84 -5.31
CA ARG A 149 13.85 -16.12 -6.00
C ARG A 149 14.15 -15.93 -7.48
N ALA A 150 15.14 -16.66 -7.97
CA ALA A 150 15.52 -16.60 -9.38
C ALA A 150 14.43 -17.17 -10.30
N LEU A 151 14.23 -16.51 -11.43
CA LEU A 151 13.41 -16.98 -12.54
C LEU A 151 14.26 -17.58 -13.66
N ASN A 152 15.51 -17.09 -13.82
CA ASN A 152 16.39 -17.50 -14.92
C ASN A 152 17.86 -17.68 -14.50
N ALA A 153 18.07 -18.13 -13.27
CA ALA A 153 19.42 -18.47 -12.77
C ALA A 153 19.39 -19.77 -11.97
N THR A 154 20.49 -20.49 -11.98
CA THR A 154 20.71 -21.69 -11.18
C THR A 154 21.21 -21.37 -9.77
N SER A 155 21.93 -20.24 -9.60
CA SER A 155 22.42 -19.75 -8.33
C SER A 155 22.37 -18.22 -8.29
N LEU A 156 22.12 -17.67 -7.11
CA LEU A 156 22.18 -16.23 -6.81
C LEU A 156 23.44 -15.87 -5.98
N GLU A 157 24.33 -16.80 -5.79
CA GLU A 157 25.53 -16.60 -4.99
C GLU A 157 26.42 -15.47 -5.56
N GLY A 158 26.85 -14.56 -4.70
CA GLY A 158 27.65 -13.40 -5.06
C GLY A 158 26.87 -12.28 -5.75
N GLY A 159 25.58 -12.50 -6.03
CA GLY A 159 24.74 -11.51 -6.70
C GLY A 159 24.31 -10.37 -5.79
N THR A 160 24.11 -9.19 -6.41
CA THR A 160 23.55 -8.00 -5.79
C THR A 160 22.22 -7.67 -6.43
N LEU A 161 21.19 -7.55 -5.61
CA LEU A 161 19.85 -7.11 -6.06
C LEU A 161 19.92 -5.61 -6.39
N TRP A 162 19.59 -5.29 -7.62
CA TRP A 162 19.43 -3.90 -8.04
C TRP A 162 18.11 -3.33 -7.52
N THR A 163 18.05 -2.01 -7.38
CA THR A 163 16.87 -1.32 -6.82
C THR A 163 15.58 -1.80 -7.49
N THR A 164 14.73 -2.43 -6.71
CA THR A 164 13.47 -3.05 -7.14
C THR A 164 12.31 -2.43 -6.38
N ASP A 165 11.27 -2.04 -7.12
CA ASP A 165 10.05 -1.50 -6.50
C ASP A 165 9.22 -2.63 -5.93
N LEU A 166 8.83 -2.48 -4.67
CA LEU A 166 7.92 -3.40 -3.98
C LEU A 166 6.51 -2.82 -3.91
N ARG A 167 5.56 -3.59 -4.39
CA ARG A 167 4.14 -3.23 -4.48
C ARG A 167 3.29 -4.23 -3.74
N LEU A 168 2.05 -3.86 -3.43
CA LEU A 168 1.12 -4.72 -2.72
C LEU A 168 0.73 -5.94 -3.57
N GLY A 169 0.73 -7.11 -2.96
CA GLY A 169 0.27 -8.36 -3.58
C GLY A 169 1.36 -9.10 -4.38
N GLU A 170 0.93 -10.04 -5.19
CA GLU A 170 1.82 -10.84 -6.04
C GLU A 170 2.17 -10.10 -7.33
N PRO A 171 3.37 -10.32 -7.88
CA PRO A 171 3.75 -9.76 -9.17
C PRO A 171 2.88 -10.38 -10.26
N THR A 172 2.13 -9.57 -10.98
CA THR A 172 1.32 -10.04 -12.10
C THR A 172 2.13 -10.03 -13.38
N ASN A 173 2.25 -11.18 -14.01
CA ASN A 173 2.95 -11.35 -15.30
C ASN A 173 2.25 -10.61 -16.47
N PHE A 174 1.02 -10.14 -16.26
CA PHE A 174 0.21 -9.49 -17.29
C PHE A 174 0.26 -7.95 -17.28
N GLY A 175 1.25 -7.36 -16.60
CA GLY A 175 1.42 -5.91 -16.62
C GLY A 175 0.31 -5.12 -15.90
N GLY A 176 -0.52 -5.78 -15.14
CA GLY A 176 -1.47 -5.15 -14.22
C GLY A 176 -0.72 -4.52 -13.04
N TYR A 177 -0.53 -3.22 -13.09
CA TYR A 177 0.14 -2.51 -12.00
C TYR A 177 -0.78 -2.38 -10.81
N GLN A 178 -0.40 -2.96 -9.72
CA GLN A 178 -0.79 -2.43 -8.43
C GLN A 178 -0.10 -1.07 -8.29
N THR A 179 -0.87 -0.01 -8.29
CA THR A 179 -0.44 1.34 -8.62
C THR A 179 0.45 2.01 -7.57
N VAL A 180 0.51 1.48 -6.35
CA VAL A 180 1.22 2.14 -5.25
C VAL A 180 2.49 1.39 -4.89
N ARG A 181 3.64 2.02 -5.11
CA ARG A 181 4.91 1.58 -4.55
C ARG A 181 4.89 1.84 -3.04
N LEU A 182 5.08 0.80 -2.24
CA LEU A 182 5.15 0.89 -0.78
C LEU A 182 6.58 0.96 -0.27
N ALA A 183 7.49 0.25 -0.94
CA ALA A 183 8.90 0.15 -0.56
C ALA A 183 9.78 -0.09 -1.78
N ALA A 184 11.08 0.05 -1.59
CA ALA A 184 12.11 -0.37 -2.53
C ALA A 184 13.02 -1.40 -1.87
N ALA A 185 13.58 -2.33 -2.66
CA ALA A 185 14.53 -3.31 -2.19
C ALA A 185 15.84 -3.24 -2.99
N ARG A 186 16.98 -3.40 -2.30
CA ARG A 186 18.32 -3.48 -2.90
C ARG A 186 19.31 -4.08 -1.92
N GLY A 187 20.43 -4.61 -2.41
CA GLY A 187 21.55 -5.04 -1.59
C GLY A 187 22.07 -6.42 -1.95
N ASP A 188 23.09 -6.86 -1.25
CA ASP A 188 23.75 -8.12 -1.50
C ASP A 188 22.88 -9.30 -1.08
N ILE A 189 22.92 -10.37 -1.87
CA ILE A 189 22.09 -11.54 -1.67
C ILE A 189 22.88 -12.58 -0.87
N PHE A 190 22.30 -12.99 0.23
CA PHE A 190 22.80 -14.10 1.03
C PHE A 190 22.07 -15.38 0.63
N VAL A 191 22.80 -16.33 0.10
CA VAL A 191 22.32 -17.68 -0.21
C VAL A 191 22.70 -18.60 0.94
N ASN A 192 21.75 -19.45 1.38
CA ASN A 192 22.06 -20.45 2.41
C ASN A 192 22.87 -21.58 1.79
N ALA A 193 24.16 -21.56 2.00
CA ALA A 193 25.07 -22.58 1.51
C ALA A 193 24.83 -23.98 2.13
N PHE A 194 24.16 -24.05 3.27
CA PHE A 194 23.83 -25.28 4.00
C PHE A 194 22.36 -25.70 3.80
N GLY A 195 21.64 -25.01 2.96
CA GLY A 195 20.26 -25.38 2.61
C GLY A 195 20.22 -26.71 1.90
N ASP A 196 19.46 -27.65 2.45
CA ASP A 196 19.30 -28.98 1.85
C ASP A 196 18.62 -28.82 0.47
N PRO A 197 19.28 -29.21 -0.63
CA PRO A 197 18.71 -29.11 -1.97
C PRO A 197 17.39 -29.90 -2.13
N GLY A 198 17.12 -30.86 -1.25
CA GLY A 198 15.93 -31.73 -1.28
C GLY A 198 14.71 -31.18 -0.51
N VAL A 199 14.88 -30.18 0.34
CA VAL A 199 13.81 -29.65 1.22
C VAL A 199 13.20 -28.34 0.71
N SER A 200 13.76 -27.76 -0.33
CA SER A 200 13.19 -26.54 -0.90
C SER A 200 11.91 -26.86 -1.68
N ILE A 201 10.76 -26.49 -1.12
CA ILE A 201 9.43 -26.56 -1.75
C ILE A 201 9.38 -25.81 -3.09
N THR A 202 10.43 -25.08 -3.48
CA THR A 202 10.42 -24.08 -4.55
C THR A 202 11.60 -24.11 -5.50
N GLY A 203 12.43 -25.14 -5.51
CA GLY A 203 13.56 -25.26 -6.46
C GLY A 203 14.92 -25.44 -5.76
N PRO A 204 16.03 -25.51 -6.51
CA PRO A 204 17.36 -25.69 -5.95
C PRO A 204 17.67 -24.58 -4.95
N GLY A 205 18.19 -24.92 -3.78
CA GLY A 205 18.42 -24.02 -2.66
C GLY A 205 19.29 -22.79 -2.96
N GLN A 206 20.11 -22.88 -4.00
CA GLN A 206 20.94 -21.78 -4.47
C GLN A 206 20.20 -20.72 -5.31
N ALA A 207 19.04 -21.06 -5.84
CA ALA A 207 18.19 -20.14 -6.62
C ALA A 207 17.31 -19.22 -5.73
N VAL A 208 17.42 -19.35 -4.41
CA VAL A 208 16.70 -18.54 -3.41
C VAL A 208 17.70 -17.87 -2.49
N GLY A 209 17.50 -16.61 -2.20
CA GLY A 209 18.34 -15.86 -1.30
C GLY A 209 17.56 -14.87 -0.44
N ARG A 210 18.27 -14.22 0.46
CA ARG A 210 17.74 -13.19 1.35
C ARG A 210 18.64 -11.97 1.31
N VAL A 211 18.05 -10.80 1.25
CA VAL A 211 18.74 -9.51 1.38
C VAL A 211 18.42 -8.96 2.76
N LEU A 212 19.41 -8.93 3.65
CA LEU A 212 19.24 -8.47 5.02
C LEU A 212 19.09 -6.95 5.03
N ASN A 213 18.03 -6.47 5.68
CA ASN A 213 17.68 -5.04 5.72
C ASN A 213 17.62 -4.37 4.33
N GLY A 214 17.45 -5.17 3.27
CA GLY A 214 17.47 -4.68 1.89
C GLY A 214 16.23 -3.91 1.48
N GLY A 215 15.12 -4.10 2.18
CA GLY A 215 13.88 -3.36 1.96
C GLY A 215 13.89 -2.03 2.70
N LEU A 216 13.43 -0.96 2.03
CA LEU A 216 13.30 0.38 2.59
C LEU A 216 11.88 0.90 2.33
N MET A 217 11.19 1.32 3.39
CA MET A 217 9.85 1.88 3.30
C MET A 217 9.83 3.28 2.69
N ASP A 218 9.08 3.47 1.60
CA ASP A 218 8.84 4.79 1.00
C ASP A 218 7.64 5.51 1.64
N SER A 219 6.63 4.73 2.02
CA SER A 219 5.39 5.25 2.60
C SER A 219 5.07 4.54 3.91
N PRO A 220 4.68 5.27 4.97
CA PRO A 220 4.40 4.64 6.26
C PRO A 220 3.12 3.81 6.20
N LEU A 221 3.13 2.63 6.81
CA LEU A 221 1.92 1.86 7.10
C LEU A 221 1.24 2.46 8.33
N LYS A 222 -0.01 2.89 8.16
CA LYS A 222 -0.79 3.47 9.24
C LYS A 222 -1.60 2.38 9.94
N LEU A 223 -1.56 2.41 11.27
CA LEU A 223 -2.49 1.69 12.11
C LEU A 223 -3.74 2.54 12.31
N GLU A 224 -4.86 1.90 12.52
CA GLU A 224 -6.12 2.57 12.81
C GLU A 224 -6.76 1.99 14.06
N LEU A 225 -7.13 2.86 15.00
CA LEU A 225 -7.99 2.48 16.11
C LEU A 225 -9.44 2.76 15.73
N ALA A 226 -10.25 1.72 15.72
CA ALA A 226 -11.70 1.83 15.57
C ALA A 226 -12.32 1.78 16.96
N LEU A 227 -13.05 2.83 17.34
CA LEU A 227 -13.79 2.87 18.60
C LEU A 227 -15.03 1.98 18.50
N ASP A 228 -15.27 1.15 19.50
CA ASP A 228 -16.45 0.30 19.57
C ASP A 228 -17.73 1.10 19.64
N ASN A 229 -17.68 2.23 20.34
CA ASN A 229 -18.78 3.20 20.45
C ASN A 229 -18.29 4.57 19.97
N GLU A 230 -18.81 5.03 18.86
CA GLU A 230 -18.43 6.31 18.27
C GLU A 230 -18.70 7.48 19.21
N SER A 231 -17.67 8.24 19.55
CA SER A 231 -17.77 9.44 20.38
C SER A 231 -16.61 10.39 20.09
N ALA A 232 -16.93 11.57 19.57
CA ALA A 232 -15.93 12.59 19.28
C ALA A 232 -15.17 13.08 20.54
N ALA A 233 -15.82 13.10 21.71
CA ALA A 233 -15.19 13.46 22.97
C ALA A 233 -14.18 12.37 23.39
N ARG A 234 -14.59 11.10 23.32
CA ARG A 234 -13.73 9.95 23.63
C ARG A 234 -12.56 9.84 22.67
N ALA A 235 -12.79 9.99 21.37
CA ALA A 235 -11.73 9.99 20.36
C ALA A 235 -10.67 11.07 20.66
N ARG A 236 -11.09 12.29 21.03
CA ARG A 236 -10.16 13.36 21.43
C ARG A 236 -9.37 13.03 22.69
N SER A 237 -9.99 12.45 23.70
CA SER A 237 -9.31 12.02 24.92
C SER A 237 -8.25 10.95 24.63
N ILE A 238 -8.57 9.97 23.80
CA ILE A 238 -7.63 8.91 23.37
C ILE A 238 -6.46 9.51 22.60
N VAL A 239 -6.72 10.39 21.62
CA VAL A 239 -5.68 11.09 20.86
C VAL A 239 -4.75 11.87 21.78
N SER A 240 -5.30 12.61 22.75
CA SER A 240 -4.52 13.36 23.74
C SER A 240 -3.67 12.43 24.61
N ALA A 241 -4.23 11.34 25.12
CA ALA A 241 -3.51 10.36 25.93
C ALA A 241 -2.36 9.69 25.17
N ILE A 242 -2.56 9.33 23.90
CA ILE A 242 -1.52 8.73 23.07
C ILE A 242 -0.41 9.75 22.79
N ASN A 243 -0.76 10.97 22.37
CA ASN A 243 0.23 11.98 22.01
C ASN A 243 1.04 12.50 23.21
N SER A 244 0.47 12.49 24.42
CA SER A 244 1.22 12.83 25.64
C SER A 244 2.19 11.72 26.05
N ARG A 245 1.86 10.45 25.83
CA ARG A 245 2.74 9.31 26.13
C ARG A 245 3.79 9.07 25.05
N PHE A 246 3.43 9.29 23.80
CA PHE A 246 4.26 9.11 22.61
C PHE A 246 4.32 10.44 21.85
N PRO A 247 5.21 11.35 22.25
CA PRO A 247 5.29 12.67 21.65
C PRO A 247 5.63 12.58 20.16
N ALA A 248 5.22 13.60 19.43
CA ALA A 248 5.41 13.72 17.99
C ALA A 248 6.87 13.53 17.60
N GLY A 249 7.10 12.67 16.61
CA GLY A 249 8.37 12.56 15.93
C GLY A 249 8.51 13.63 14.83
N PRO A 250 9.64 13.64 14.09
CA PRO A 250 9.88 14.60 13.00
C PRO A 250 8.82 14.52 11.88
N HIS A 251 8.01 13.49 11.85
CA HIS A 251 6.98 13.27 10.83
C HIS A 251 5.54 13.60 11.30
N GLY A 252 5.38 14.25 12.45
CA GLY A 252 4.08 14.71 12.96
C GLY A 252 3.55 13.94 14.18
N GLN A 253 2.29 14.17 14.51
CA GLN A 253 1.64 13.57 15.69
C GLN A 253 1.48 12.06 15.53
N THR A 254 1.71 11.32 16.62
CA THR A 254 1.56 9.87 16.70
C THR A 254 0.11 9.44 16.49
N ALA A 255 -0.85 10.11 17.11
CA ALA A 255 -2.27 9.85 16.93
C ALA A 255 -3.00 11.05 16.36
N ARG A 256 -3.91 10.82 15.41
CA ARG A 256 -4.75 11.83 14.78
C ARG A 256 -6.17 11.31 14.62
N GLY A 257 -7.17 12.03 15.15
CA GLY A 257 -8.58 11.71 14.93
C GLY A 257 -8.97 11.88 13.46
N ARG A 258 -9.63 10.89 12.89
CA ARG A 258 -10.21 10.91 11.53
C ARG A 258 -11.72 11.18 11.59
N SER A 259 -12.39 10.52 12.51
CA SER A 259 -13.84 10.64 12.73
C SER A 259 -14.15 10.45 14.22
N ALA A 260 -15.44 10.45 14.56
CA ALA A 260 -15.89 10.14 15.91
C ALA A 260 -15.58 8.70 16.36
N GLY A 261 -15.40 7.78 15.40
CA GLY A 261 -15.13 6.38 15.65
C GLY A 261 -13.75 5.89 15.19
N SER A 262 -12.90 6.75 14.59
CA SER A 262 -11.66 6.31 13.95
C SER A 262 -10.50 7.25 14.25
N ILE A 263 -9.36 6.68 14.67
CA ILE A 263 -8.12 7.37 15.00
C ILE A 263 -6.98 6.74 14.21
N ALA A 264 -6.31 7.51 13.38
CA ALA A 264 -5.10 7.06 12.69
C ALA A 264 -3.89 7.16 13.61
N ILE A 265 -3.07 6.10 13.63
CA ILE A 265 -1.81 6.05 14.38
C ILE A 265 -0.65 5.91 13.40
N SER A 266 0.37 6.72 13.58
CA SER A 266 1.65 6.64 12.90
C SER A 266 2.73 6.33 13.92
N VAL A 267 3.40 5.19 13.78
CA VAL A 267 4.48 4.82 14.70
C VAL A 267 5.69 5.70 14.42
N PRO A 268 6.21 6.44 15.42
CA PRO A 268 7.42 7.23 15.24
C PRO A 268 8.65 6.34 15.02
N SER A 269 9.58 6.76 14.16
CA SER A 269 10.76 5.99 13.77
C SER A 269 11.68 5.59 14.93
N ASN A 270 11.73 6.39 15.98
CA ASN A 270 12.52 6.11 17.18
C ASN A 270 12.03 4.91 18.01
N TYR A 271 10.81 4.40 17.75
CA TYR A 271 10.29 3.21 18.43
C TYR A 271 10.50 1.91 17.63
N THR A 272 10.86 2.00 16.36
CA THR A 272 11.11 0.81 15.52
C THR A 272 12.51 0.24 15.68
N GLN A 273 13.48 1.01 16.17
CA GLN A 273 14.87 0.56 16.36
C GLN A 273 15.11 -0.29 17.62
N ARG A 274 14.08 -0.53 18.44
CA ARG A 274 14.22 -1.30 19.70
C ARG A 274 13.85 -2.78 19.60
N SER A 275 13.52 -3.28 18.42
CA SER A 275 13.08 -4.68 18.19
C SER A 275 14.12 -5.54 17.47
N SER A 276 15.38 -5.14 17.49
CA SER A 276 16.51 -5.94 17.02
C SER A 276 17.35 -6.45 18.18
#